data_0429216cd6afcc4896a1be787d8fbf4e
#
_entry.id   0429216cd6afcc4896a1be787d8fbf4e
#
_cell.length_a   1.000
_cell.length_b   1.000
_cell.length_c   1.000
_cell.angle_alpha   90.00
_cell.angle_beta   90.00
_cell.angle_gamma   90.00
#
_symmetry.space_group_name_H-M   'P 1'
#
loop_
_entity.id
_entity.type
_entity.pdbx_description
1 polymer ?
#
loop_
_entity_poly.entity_id
_entity_poly.type
_entity_poly.pdbx_seq_one_letter_code
_entity_poly.pdbx_strand_id
1 'polypeptide(L)'
;MSTRIEKDLGFSTAIHFADTFMLNEYIMTLSMLVETEDIAEQNIALERLIHFVIHVLNNCIFINENKVEEIKKYKEAGIRVCELPDDPFDQIISMALLQKFNSIAEGRIKITDCTLSSHLSEGVRFCTVSEIVENNIDQSNFKWWNCSTLCIEHTKPIDDDNNIVKLFSNDEWEKLSLNFSKKGKKSTKS
;
A
#
# COMPACT_ATOMS: atom_id res chain seq x y z
N MET A 1 -0.76 27.60 -8.37
CA MET A 1 0.46 27.19 -9.15
C MET A 1 0.67 25.71 -8.90
N SER A 2 0.61 24.85 -9.91
CA SER A 2 0.82 23.40 -9.70
C SER A 2 2.32 23.10 -9.73
N THR A 3 2.81 22.36 -8.74
CA THR A 3 4.21 21.93 -8.68
C THR A 3 4.29 20.44 -8.98
N ARG A 4 5.20 20.06 -9.88
CA ARG A 4 5.50 18.65 -10.15
C ARG A 4 6.65 18.20 -9.24
N ILE A 5 6.48 17.06 -8.59
CA ILE A 5 7.49 16.42 -7.76
C ILE A 5 7.76 15.02 -8.32
N GLU A 6 9.02 14.60 -8.28
CA GLU A 6 9.40 13.22 -8.60
C GLU A 6 10.04 12.56 -7.38
N LYS A 7 9.70 11.28 -7.15
CA LYS A 7 10.21 10.50 -6.02
C LYS A 7 10.60 9.11 -6.48
N ASP A 8 11.86 8.76 -6.22
CA ASP A 8 12.36 7.41 -6.42
C ASP A 8 12.15 6.59 -5.14
N LEU A 9 11.65 5.37 -5.32
CA LEU A 9 11.41 4.39 -4.27
C LEU A 9 11.88 3.02 -4.75
N GLY A 10 12.48 2.24 -3.85
CA GLY A 10 12.87 0.86 -4.11
C GLY A 10 12.16 -0.10 -3.16
N PHE A 11 11.84 -1.29 -3.62
CA PHE A 11 11.30 -2.38 -2.80
C PHE A 11 11.68 -3.75 -3.36
N SER A 12 11.79 -4.73 -2.47
CA SER A 12 12.05 -6.12 -2.83
C SER A 12 10.80 -6.95 -2.53
N THR A 13 10.46 -7.84 -3.44
CA THR A 13 9.28 -8.68 -3.34
C THR A 13 9.50 -10.01 -4.03
N ALA A 14 8.54 -10.91 -3.90
CA ALA A 14 8.49 -12.11 -4.71
C ALA A 14 7.38 -12.01 -5.76
N ILE A 15 7.55 -12.69 -6.86
CA ILE A 15 6.51 -12.94 -7.85
C ILE A 15 6.26 -14.44 -7.97
N HIS A 16 4.99 -14.82 -8.07
CA HIS A 16 4.58 -16.17 -8.39
C HIS A 16 4.06 -16.19 -9.83
N PHE A 17 4.86 -16.73 -10.72
CA PHE A 17 4.55 -16.79 -12.13
C PHE A 17 4.82 -18.21 -12.67
N ALA A 18 3.91 -18.75 -13.47
CA ALA A 18 4.02 -20.07 -14.11
C ALA A 18 4.49 -21.17 -13.14
N ASP A 19 3.88 -21.22 -11.94
CA ASP A 19 4.19 -22.16 -10.85
C ASP A 19 5.64 -22.06 -10.29
N THR A 20 6.29 -20.94 -10.58
CA THR A 20 7.63 -20.62 -10.11
C THR A 20 7.59 -19.42 -9.17
N PHE A 21 8.33 -19.51 -8.08
CA PHE A 21 8.57 -18.43 -7.14
C PHE A 21 9.90 -17.77 -7.48
N MET A 22 9.89 -16.45 -7.70
CA MET A 22 11.08 -15.66 -8.02
C MET A 22 11.16 -14.44 -7.12
N LEU A 23 12.34 -14.15 -6.58
CA LEU A 23 12.61 -12.89 -5.91
C LEU A 23 12.91 -11.83 -6.96
N ASN A 24 12.40 -10.64 -6.76
CA ASN A 24 12.61 -9.51 -7.64
C ASN A 24 12.80 -8.21 -6.85
N GLU A 25 13.65 -7.34 -7.38
CA GLU A 25 13.89 -6.01 -6.85
C GLU A 25 13.34 -4.99 -7.84
N TYR A 26 12.63 -4.02 -7.32
CA TYR A 26 11.99 -2.97 -8.09
C TYR A 26 12.57 -1.60 -7.75
N ILE A 27 12.79 -0.81 -8.79
CA ILE A 27 13.03 0.63 -8.70
C ILE A 27 11.85 1.32 -9.37
N MET A 28 11.22 2.23 -8.65
CA MET A 28 10.03 2.92 -9.08
C MET A 28 10.24 4.42 -8.96
N THR A 29 9.90 5.15 -10.03
CA THR A 29 9.84 6.62 -10.03
C THR A 29 8.37 7.04 -10.11
N LEU A 30 7.92 7.80 -9.13
CA LEU A 30 6.59 8.40 -9.10
C LEU A 30 6.67 9.86 -9.50
N SER A 31 5.89 10.26 -10.50
CA SER A 31 5.64 11.66 -10.83
C SER A 31 4.33 12.11 -10.20
N MET A 32 4.35 13.23 -9.51
CA MET A 32 3.23 13.70 -8.69
C MET A 32 2.96 15.19 -8.97
N LEU A 33 1.68 15.54 -9.05
CA LEU A 33 1.22 16.93 -9.03
C LEU A 33 0.72 17.28 -7.63
N VAL A 34 1.23 18.36 -7.10
CA VAL A 34 0.77 18.91 -5.84
C VAL A 34 -0.41 19.82 -6.11
N GLU A 35 -1.58 19.44 -5.59
CA GLU A 35 -2.84 20.15 -5.79
C GLU A 35 -3.23 21.02 -4.57
N THR A 36 -2.62 20.77 -3.41
CA THR A 36 -2.81 21.58 -2.21
C THR A 36 -1.62 22.49 -1.95
N GLU A 37 -1.89 23.69 -1.42
CA GLU A 37 -0.84 24.60 -0.94
C GLU A 37 -0.42 24.30 0.50
N ASP A 38 -1.14 23.43 1.20
CA ASP A 38 -0.83 23.01 2.55
C ASP A 38 0.32 21.98 2.54
N ILE A 39 1.48 22.41 3.01
CA ILE A 39 2.70 21.59 3.08
C ILE A 39 2.51 20.41 4.05
N ALA A 40 1.71 20.56 5.10
CA ALA A 40 1.47 19.47 6.05
C ALA A 40 0.68 18.33 5.39
N GLU A 41 -0.36 18.66 4.63
CA GLU A 41 -1.14 17.66 3.87
C GLU A 41 -0.29 16.97 2.79
N GLN A 42 0.61 17.70 2.12
CA GLN A 42 1.55 17.11 1.17
C GLN A 42 2.47 16.10 1.85
N ASN A 43 3.04 16.46 3.00
CA ASN A 43 3.92 15.59 3.76
C ASN A 43 3.20 14.33 4.24
N ILE A 44 1.97 14.45 4.73
CA ILE A 44 1.13 13.31 5.12
C ILE A 44 0.97 12.34 3.95
N ALA A 45 0.64 12.83 2.76
CA ALA A 45 0.50 11.97 1.58
C ALA A 45 1.82 11.27 1.24
N LEU A 46 2.94 11.99 1.21
CA LEU A 46 4.26 11.43 0.93
C LEU A 46 4.68 10.38 1.95
N GLU A 47 4.48 10.64 3.24
CA GLU A 47 4.78 9.68 4.32
C GLU A 47 3.95 8.40 4.19
N ARG A 48 2.66 8.52 3.84
CA ARG A 48 1.79 7.37 3.60
C ARG A 48 2.27 6.52 2.42
N LEU A 49 2.69 7.15 1.32
CA LEU A 49 3.26 6.46 0.16
C LEU A 49 4.55 5.72 0.52
N ILE A 50 5.47 6.40 1.19
CA ILE A 50 6.75 5.83 1.63
C ILE A 50 6.51 4.67 2.60
N HIS A 51 5.61 4.86 3.57
CA HIS A 51 5.25 3.81 4.53
C HIS A 51 4.70 2.57 3.82
N PHE A 52 3.78 2.76 2.87
CA PHE A 52 3.20 1.65 2.12
C PHE A 52 4.27 0.87 1.36
N VAL A 53 5.19 1.55 0.66
CA VAL A 53 6.26 0.89 -0.09
C VAL A 53 7.21 0.14 0.85
N ILE A 54 7.69 0.79 1.89
CA ILE A 54 8.73 0.23 2.78
C ILE A 54 8.17 -0.87 3.69
N HIS A 55 6.98 -0.69 4.24
CA HIS A 55 6.46 -1.57 5.30
C HIS A 55 5.38 -2.55 4.82
N VAL A 56 4.76 -2.29 3.68
CA VAL A 56 3.68 -3.14 3.16
C VAL A 56 4.11 -3.92 1.93
N LEU A 57 4.67 -3.26 0.92
CA LEU A 57 5.11 -3.93 -0.31
C LEU A 57 6.38 -4.75 -0.12
N ASN A 58 7.33 -4.28 0.68
CA ASN A 58 8.53 -5.07 0.95
C ASN A 58 8.17 -6.44 1.50
N ASN A 59 8.77 -7.48 0.92
CA ASN A 59 8.57 -8.87 1.30
C ASN A 59 7.12 -9.39 1.15
N CYS A 60 6.33 -8.83 0.25
CA CYS A 60 5.08 -9.43 -0.19
C CYS A 60 5.29 -10.38 -1.37
N ILE A 61 4.22 -11.06 -1.80
CA ILE A 61 4.18 -11.84 -3.04
C ILE A 61 3.15 -11.23 -3.96
N PHE A 62 3.53 -10.92 -5.19
CA PHE A 62 2.60 -10.65 -6.28
C PHE A 62 2.20 -11.96 -6.96
N ILE A 63 0.90 -12.18 -7.10
CA ILE A 63 0.33 -13.41 -7.66
C ILE A 63 -0.99 -13.11 -8.37
N ASN A 64 -1.27 -13.85 -9.43
CA ASN A 64 -2.57 -13.82 -10.11
C ASN A 64 -3.68 -14.29 -9.15
N GLU A 65 -4.76 -13.53 -9.03
CA GLU A 65 -5.90 -13.81 -8.14
C GLU A 65 -6.60 -15.16 -8.44
N ASN A 66 -6.42 -15.70 -9.64
CA ASN A 66 -6.96 -17.00 -10.00
C ASN A 66 -6.19 -18.18 -9.38
N LYS A 67 -5.01 -17.95 -8.81
CA LYS A 67 -4.17 -18.98 -8.13
C LYS A 67 -4.60 -19.18 -6.67
N VAL A 68 -5.87 -19.54 -6.46
CA VAL A 68 -6.53 -19.57 -5.14
C VAL A 68 -5.82 -20.47 -4.13
N GLU A 69 -5.37 -21.65 -4.55
CA GLU A 69 -4.72 -22.63 -3.66
C GLU A 69 -3.34 -22.14 -3.19
N GLU A 70 -2.57 -21.51 -4.08
CA GLU A 70 -1.27 -20.92 -3.76
C GLU A 70 -1.43 -19.72 -2.84
N ILE A 71 -2.39 -18.83 -3.12
CA ILE A 71 -2.74 -17.70 -2.28
C ILE A 71 -3.06 -18.16 -0.85
N LYS A 72 -3.87 -19.19 -0.72
CA LYS A 72 -4.23 -19.75 0.58
C LYS A 72 -3.01 -20.27 1.34
N LYS A 73 -2.14 -21.04 0.68
CA LYS A 73 -0.90 -21.55 1.27
C LYS A 73 0.03 -20.46 1.76
N TYR A 74 0.19 -19.37 0.97
CA TYR A 74 1.02 -18.23 1.37
C TYR A 74 0.44 -17.49 2.57
N LYS A 75 -0.88 -17.25 2.58
CA LYS A 75 -1.57 -16.61 3.72
C LYS A 75 -1.49 -17.45 4.98
N GLU A 76 -1.66 -18.77 4.89
CA GLU A 76 -1.50 -19.70 6.02
C GLU A 76 -0.06 -19.72 6.55
N ALA A 77 0.92 -19.51 5.68
CA ALA A 77 2.33 -19.34 6.07
C ALA A 77 2.66 -17.96 6.65
N GLY A 78 1.68 -17.04 6.76
CA GLY A 78 1.88 -15.70 7.28
C GLY A 78 2.55 -14.74 6.27
N ILE A 79 2.57 -15.08 5.00
CA ILE A 79 3.17 -14.26 3.96
C ILE A 79 2.11 -13.29 3.41
N ARG A 80 2.48 -12.03 3.26
CA ARG A 80 1.63 -11.01 2.67
C ARG A 80 1.48 -11.21 1.17
N VAL A 81 0.26 -11.24 0.68
CA VAL A 81 -0.06 -11.53 -0.72
C VAL A 81 -0.74 -10.34 -1.36
N CYS A 82 -0.16 -9.86 -2.46
CA CYS A 82 -0.75 -8.86 -3.35
C CYS A 82 -1.38 -9.60 -4.54
N GLU A 83 -2.68 -9.80 -4.47
CA GLU A 83 -3.45 -10.43 -5.55
C GLU A 83 -3.59 -9.45 -6.73
N LEU A 84 -3.29 -9.90 -7.95
CA LEU A 84 -3.39 -9.12 -9.17
C LEU A 84 -4.45 -9.71 -10.11
N PRO A 85 -5.06 -8.90 -10.99
CA PRO A 85 -6.09 -9.38 -11.90
C PRO A 85 -5.55 -10.31 -12.98
N ASP A 86 -4.24 -10.30 -13.19
CA ASP A 86 -3.52 -11.10 -14.17
C ASP A 86 -2.15 -11.51 -13.61
N ASP A 87 -1.36 -12.22 -14.40
CA ASP A 87 -0.01 -12.62 -14.03
C ASP A 87 0.85 -11.41 -13.67
N PRO A 88 1.79 -11.54 -12.70
CA PRO A 88 2.52 -10.43 -12.11
C PRO A 88 3.63 -9.87 -13.03
N PHE A 89 3.24 -9.46 -14.23
CA PHE A 89 4.12 -8.70 -15.11
C PHE A 89 4.31 -7.27 -14.57
N ASP A 90 5.49 -6.70 -14.78
CA ASP A 90 5.82 -5.34 -14.32
C ASP A 90 4.79 -4.30 -14.76
N GLN A 91 4.19 -4.48 -15.93
CA GLN A 91 3.12 -3.63 -16.43
C GLN A 91 1.87 -3.68 -15.55
N ILE A 92 1.42 -4.88 -15.17
CA ILE A 92 0.23 -5.07 -14.32
C ILE A 92 0.50 -4.55 -12.91
N ILE A 93 1.70 -4.83 -12.39
CA ILE A 93 2.14 -4.34 -11.07
C ILE A 93 2.14 -2.80 -11.06
N SER A 94 2.74 -2.15 -12.07
CA SER A 94 2.80 -0.68 -12.13
C SER A 94 1.42 -0.03 -12.19
N MET A 95 0.46 -0.63 -12.91
CA MET A 95 -0.92 -0.15 -13.00
C MET A 95 -1.62 -0.25 -11.62
N ALA A 96 -1.52 -1.40 -10.96
CA ALA A 96 -2.11 -1.60 -9.63
C ALA A 96 -1.49 -0.66 -8.59
N LEU A 97 -0.17 -0.45 -8.65
CA LEU A 97 0.54 0.47 -7.75
C LEU A 97 0.13 1.93 -7.99
N LEU A 98 0.04 2.38 -9.24
CA LEU A 98 -0.38 3.74 -9.56
C LEU A 98 -1.78 4.03 -8.99
N GLN A 99 -2.74 3.10 -9.18
CA GLN A 99 -4.08 3.22 -8.61
C GLN A 99 -4.06 3.25 -7.08
N LYS A 100 -3.28 2.35 -6.47
CA LYS A 100 -3.11 2.30 -5.02
C LYS A 100 -2.56 3.60 -4.45
N PHE A 101 -1.55 4.16 -5.06
CA PHE A 101 -0.94 5.40 -4.60
C PHE A 101 -1.90 6.58 -4.68
N ASN A 102 -2.70 6.70 -5.75
CA ASN A 102 -3.75 7.70 -5.82
C ASN A 102 -4.81 7.50 -4.73
N SER A 103 -5.19 6.24 -4.45
CA SER A 103 -6.13 5.93 -3.36
C SER A 103 -5.56 6.31 -1.98
N ILE A 104 -4.29 6.02 -1.70
CA ILE A 104 -3.61 6.37 -0.45
C ILE A 104 -3.43 7.88 -0.29
N ALA A 105 -3.15 8.58 -1.37
CA ALA A 105 -2.94 10.03 -1.37
C ALA A 105 -4.23 10.81 -1.05
N GLU A 106 -5.41 10.21 -1.26
CA GLU A 106 -6.73 10.77 -0.91
C GLU A 106 -6.94 12.20 -1.46
N GLY A 107 -6.45 12.47 -2.68
CA GLY A 107 -6.57 13.77 -3.33
C GLY A 107 -5.61 14.86 -2.83
N ARG A 108 -4.76 14.59 -1.83
CA ARG A 108 -3.74 15.56 -1.36
C ARG A 108 -2.62 15.78 -2.37
N ILE A 109 -2.28 14.72 -3.09
CA ILE A 109 -1.33 14.71 -4.19
C ILE A 109 -1.92 13.82 -5.28
N LYS A 110 -1.79 14.22 -6.54
CA LYS A 110 -2.17 13.38 -7.68
C LYS A 110 -0.93 12.72 -8.26
N ILE A 111 -0.87 11.40 -8.21
CA ILE A 111 0.19 10.64 -8.87
C ILE A 111 -0.20 10.51 -10.34
N THR A 112 0.59 11.12 -11.23
CA THR A 112 0.33 11.16 -12.67
C THR A 112 0.97 10.00 -13.40
N ASP A 113 2.15 9.60 -12.96
CA ASP A 113 2.94 8.59 -13.63
C ASP A 113 3.63 7.69 -12.61
N CYS A 114 3.72 6.41 -12.95
CA CYS A 114 4.51 5.41 -12.26
C CYS A 114 5.44 4.74 -13.27
N THR A 115 6.73 4.98 -13.16
CA THR A 115 7.74 4.27 -13.95
C THR A 115 8.33 3.17 -13.08
N LEU A 116 8.18 1.92 -13.51
CA LEU A 116 8.66 0.73 -12.81
C LEU A 116 9.73 0.03 -13.63
N SER A 117 10.82 -0.33 -13.01
CA SER A 117 11.82 -1.26 -13.55
C SER A 117 12.13 -2.33 -12.53
N SER A 118 12.33 -3.55 -13.00
CA SER A 118 12.68 -4.68 -12.15
C SER A 118 14.03 -5.26 -12.52
N HIS A 119 14.63 -5.99 -11.60
CA HIS A 119 15.86 -6.72 -11.88
C HIS A 119 15.65 -7.77 -12.98
N LEU A 120 14.48 -8.40 -13.01
CA LEU A 120 14.15 -9.43 -14.02
C LEU A 120 13.81 -8.84 -15.39
N SER A 121 13.53 -7.56 -15.50
CA SER A 121 13.18 -6.90 -16.77
C SER A 121 14.38 -6.48 -17.62
N GLU A 122 15.60 -6.80 -17.19
CA GLU A 122 16.85 -6.55 -17.94
C GLU A 122 17.01 -5.12 -18.47
N GLY A 123 16.58 -4.13 -17.66
CA GLY A 123 16.69 -2.71 -17.99
C GLY A 123 15.48 -2.13 -18.73
N VAL A 124 14.45 -2.91 -19.01
CA VAL A 124 13.18 -2.39 -19.51
C VAL A 124 12.47 -1.61 -18.40
N ARG A 125 11.89 -0.47 -18.74
CA ARG A 125 11.10 0.35 -17.84
C ARG A 125 9.68 0.46 -18.34
N PHE A 126 8.72 0.18 -17.47
CA PHE A 126 7.30 0.35 -17.76
C PHE A 126 6.83 1.66 -17.19
N CYS A 127 6.39 2.57 -18.06
CA CYS A 127 5.81 3.84 -17.65
C CYS A 127 4.30 3.75 -17.78
N THR A 128 3.61 3.83 -16.65
CA THR A 128 2.15 3.82 -16.59
C THR A 128 1.67 5.22 -16.21
N VAL A 129 0.76 5.78 -17.02
CA VAL A 129 0.14 7.07 -16.77
C VAL A 129 -1.29 6.89 -16.25
N SER A 130 -1.77 7.82 -15.44
CA SER A 130 -3.09 7.73 -14.79
C SER A 130 -4.24 7.56 -15.77
N GLU A 131 -4.19 8.21 -16.93
CA GLU A 131 -5.20 8.09 -17.99
C GLU A 131 -5.37 6.66 -18.53
N ILE A 132 -4.28 5.87 -18.55
CA ILE A 132 -4.33 4.46 -18.98
C ILE A 132 -5.02 3.61 -17.92
N VAL A 133 -4.76 3.89 -16.65
CA VAL A 133 -5.31 3.12 -15.52
C VAL A 133 -6.82 3.32 -15.41
N GLU A 134 -7.29 4.56 -15.53
CA GLU A 134 -8.71 4.91 -15.46
C GLU A 134 -9.56 4.15 -16.50
N ASN A 135 -8.96 3.79 -17.63
CA ASN A 135 -9.64 3.10 -18.73
C ASN A 135 -9.54 1.56 -18.69
N ASN A 136 -8.57 1.01 -17.94
CA ASN A 136 -8.23 -0.41 -18.03
C ASN A 136 -8.39 -1.19 -16.73
N ILE A 137 -8.53 -0.53 -15.58
CA ILE A 137 -8.76 -1.20 -14.30
C ILE A 137 -10.23 -1.03 -13.91
N ASP A 138 -10.88 -2.16 -13.64
CA ASP A 138 -12.23 -2.16 -13.09
C ASP A 138 -12.25 -1.49 -11.71
N GLN A 139 -12.85 -0.30 -11.65
CA GLN A 139 -12.97 0.49 -10.43
C GLN A 139 -14.13 0.02 -9.53
N SER A 140 -14.98 -0.89 -10.04
CA SER A 140 -16.22 -1.31 -9.36
C SER A 140 -16.00 -2.32 -8.23
N ASN A 141 -14.85 -2.97 -8.16
CA ASN A 141 -14.56 -4.00 -7.18
C ASN A 141 -13.69 -3.47 -6.02
N PHE A 142 -14.00 -3.90 -4.80
CA PHE A 142 -13.19 -3.64 -3.59
C PHE A 142 -11.85 -4.38 -3.68
N LYS A 143 -10.97 -3.89 -4.55
CA LYS A 143 -9.61 -4.42 -4.68
C LYS A 143 -8.67 -3.61 -3.79
N TRP A 144 -7.56 -4.22 -3.33
CA TRP A 144 -6.61 -3.54 -2.43
C TRP A 144 -6.05 -2.23 -3.02
N TRP A 145 -5.96 -2.12 -4.33
CA TRP A 145 -5.48 -0.90 -5.00
C TRP A 145 -6.50 0.23 -5.05
N ASN A 146 -7.79 -0.05 -4.85
CA ASN A 146 -8.85 0.97 -4.81
C ASN A 146 -9.13 1.48 -3.39
N CYS A 147 -8.44 0.95 -2.38
CA CYS A 147 -8.66 1.29 -0.98
C CYS A 147 -7.59 2.27 -0.47
N SER A 148 -8.00 3.30 0.25
CA SER A 148 -7.08 4.28 0.87
C SER A 148 -6.33 3.75 2.10
N THR A 149 -6.70 2.59 2.62
CA THR A 149 -6.00 1.96 3.74
C THR A 149 -4.58 1.56 3.37
N LEU A 150 -3.66 1.58 4.34
CA LEU A 150 -2.26 1.18 4.15
C LEU A 150 -2.09 -0.35 4.28
N CYS A 151 -3.02 -1.14 3.77
CA CYS A 151 -2.94 -2.60 3.76
C CYS A 151 -3.23 -3.15 2.36
N ILE A 152 -2.81 -4.38 2.13
CA ILE A 152 -3.07 -5.14 0.90
C ILE A 152 -4.09 -6.26 1.12
N GLU A 153 -4.46 -6.52 2.37
CA GLU A 153 -5.48 -7.50 2.69
C GLU A 153 -6.87 -6.91 2.40
N HIS A 154 -7.72 -7.71 1.77
CA HIS A 154 -9.12 -7.39 1.66
C HIS A 154 -9.75 -7.44 3.06
N THR A 155 -9.86 -6.30 3.69
CA THR A 155 -10.94 -6.16 4.65
C THR A 155 -12.22 -6.08 3.83
N LYS A 156 -12.96 -7.22 3.72
CA LYS A 156 -14.38 -7.12 3.37
C LYS A 156 -14.95 -5.99 4.21
N PRO A 157 -15.77 -5.08 3.66
CA PRO A 157 -16.52 -4.18 4.52
C PRO A 157 -17.14 -5.09 5.58
N ILE A 158 -16.75 -4.88 6.83
CA ILE A 158 -17.33 -5.57 7.96
C ILE A 158 -18.79 -5.16 7.89
N ASP A 159 -19.68 -6.10 7.58
CA ASP A 159 -21.10 -5.87 7.72
C ASP A 159 -21.30 -5.23 9.07
N ASP A 160 -21.88 -4.04 9.08
CA ASP A 160 -21.84 -3.03 10.16
C ASP A 160 -22.47 -3.48 11.49
N ASP A 161 -22.83 -4.78 11.63
CA ASP A 161 -23.64 -5.17 12.76
C ASP A 161 -22.88 -5.73 13.98
N ASN A 162 -21.60 -6.09 13.93
CA ASN A 162 -21.00 -6.69 15.14
C ASN A 162 -19.50 -6.55 15.41
N ASN A 163 -18.71 -5.84 14.61
CA ASN A 163 -17.29 -5.65 14.93
C ASN A 163 -16.79 -4.22 14.63
N ILE A 164 -17.32 -3.27 15.37
CA ILE A 164 -16.68 -1.96 15.50
C ILE A 164 -15.39 -2.22 16.28
N VAL A 165 -14.25 -2.24 15.59
CA VAL A 165 -12.99 -1.86 16.23
C VAL A 165 -13.19 -0.39 16.58
N LYS A 166 -13.67 -0.12 17.79
CA LYS A 166 -13.69 1.21 18.36
C LYS A 166 -12.25 1.66 18.42
N LEU A 167 -11.82 2.45 17.45
CA LEU A 167 -10.69 3.32 17.66
C LEU A 167 -11.06 4.13 18.89
N PHE A 168 -10.27 3.97 19.95
CA PHE A 168 -10.47 4.70 21.20
C PHE A 168 -10.63 6.18 20.86
N SER A 169 -11.68 6.81 21.39
CA SER A 169 -11.82 8.26 21.31
C SER A 169 -10.61 8.93 21.97
N ASN A 170 -10.29 10.17 21.64
CA ASN A 170 -9.20 10.90 22.30
C ASN A 170 -9.32 10.86 23.83
N ASP A 171 -10.54 10.92 24.35
CA ASP A 171 -10.83 10.81 25.80
C ASP A 171 -10.48 9.45 26.39
N GLU A 172 -10.58 8.38 25.62
CA GLU A 172 -10.20 7.03 26.05
C GLU A 172 -8.67 6.85 26.03
N TRP A 173 -7.97 7.46 25.07
CA TRP A 173 -6.50 7.53 25.04
C TRP A 173 -5.95 8.30 26.24
N GLU A 174 -6.55 9.42 26.62
CA GLU A 174 -6.15 10.17 27.80
C GLU A 174 -6.35 9.37 29.10
N LYS A 175 -7.45 8.61 29.21
CA LYS A 175 -7.69 7.73 30.36
C LYS A 175 -6.69 6.58 30.43
N LEU A 176 -6.28 6.03 29.29
CA LEU A 176 -5.24 4.98 29.23
C LEU A 176 -3.88 5.52 29.65
N SER A 177 -3.46 6.70 29.22
CA SER A 177 -2.20 7.34 29.62
C SER A 177 -2.15 7.66 31.11
N LEU A 178 -3.26 8.10 31.70
CA LEU A 178 -3.39 8.37 33.13
C LEU A 178 -3.27 7.09 34.01
N ASN A 179 -3.73 5.96 33.50
CA ASN A 179 -3.62 4.68 34.21
C ASN A 179 -2.18 4.11 34.21
N PHE A 180 -1.38 4.39 33.20
CA PHE A 180 0.02 3.99 33.16
C PHE A 180 0.90 4.79 34.14
N SER A 181 0.58 6.06 34.41
CA SER A 181 1.32 6.91 35.33
C SER A 181 1.08 6.57 36.80
N LYS A 182 0.00 5.86 37.17
CA LYS A 182 -0.33 5.49 38.56
C LYS A 182 0.34 4.23 39.08
N LYS A 183 0.93 3.39 38.25
CA LYS A 183 1.62 2.15 38.67
C LYS A 183 3.07 2.33 39.11
N GLY A 184 3.61 3.54 39.12
CA GLY A 184 5.02 3.84 39.37
C GLY A 184 5.36 4.30 40.79
N LYS A 185 4.46 4.26 41.81
CA LYS A 185 4.79 4.62 43.19
C LYS A 185 4.44 3.52 44.15
N LYS A 186 5.26 2.46 44.20
CA LYS A 186 5.45 1.69 45.44
C LYS A 186 6.50 2.42 46.28
N SER A 187 6.06 3.16 47.27
CA SER A 187 6.91 3.68 48.34
C SER A 187 7.48 2.52 49.16
N THR A 188 8.77 2.31 49.10
CA THR A 188 9.53 1.65 50.17
C THR A 188 9.47 2.58 51.37
N LYS A 189 8.77 2.16 52.42
CA LYS A 189 9.02 2.60 53.78
C LYS A 189 9.79 1.49 54.49
N SER A 190 11.01 1.84 54.81
CA SER A 190 11.83 1.19 55.87
C SER A 190 11.19 1.28 57.24
#